data_ec9ff3a94ecb099a66bc04a0a2ab511b
#
_entry.id   ec9ff3a94ecb099a66bc04a0a2ab511b
#
_cell.length_a   1.000
_cell.length_b   1.000
_cell.length_c   1.000
_cell.angle_alpha   90.00
_cell.angle_beta   90.00
_cell.angle_gamma   90.00
#
_symmetry.space_group_name_H-M   'P 1'
#
loop_
_entity.id
_entity.type
_entity.pdbx_description
1 polymer ?
#
loop_
_entity_poly.entity_id
_entity_poly.type
_entity_poly.pdbx_seq_one_letter_code
_entity_poly.pdbx_strand_id
1 'polypeptide(L)'
;MLQHVTLEIGRDRVDACVRFWGLLGFEPMVAPPLLRDRFVWVAREGTQIHLMPVDEPIVPDEGHVAVLSPDYEAALAALRDEGFELQAGSNAWDAPRMFVRCPGGHRVEIMSAPPYPPWPGEGGG
;
A
#
# COMPACT_ATOMS: atom_id res chain seq x y z
N MET A 1 -2.98 -12.90 -12.01
CA MET A 1 -2.60 -11.52 -11.70
C MET A 1 -3.55 -10.93 -10.67
N LEU A 2 -3.02 -10.34 -9.60
CA LEU A 2 -3.85 -9.66 -8.61
C LEU A 2 -4.45 -8.40 -9.26
N GLN A 3 -5.78 -8.21 -9.15
CA GLN A 3 -6.46 -7.08 -9.74
C GLN A 3 -6.76 -6.00 -8.70
N HIS A 4 -7.30 -6.36 -7.54
CA HIS A 4 -7.56 -5.39 -6.48
C HIS A 4 -7.55 -6.02 -5.10
N VAL A 5 -7.41 -5.17 -4.10
CA VAL A 5 -7.67 -5.51 -2.71
C VAL A 5 -8.72 -4.54 -2.18
N THR A 6 -9.54 -5.00 -1.25
CA THR A 6 -10.51 -4.17 -0.55
C THR A 6 -10.05 -3.96 0.89
N LEU A 7 -9.99 -2.71 1.32
CA LEU A 7 -9.55 -2.35 2.66
C LEU A 7 -10.66 -1.60 3.38
N GLU A 8 -11.03 -2.08 4.57
CA GLU A 8 -11.97 -1.38 5.42
C GLU A 8 -11.29 -0.20 6.09
N ILE A 9 -11.90 0.96 6.04
CA ILE A 9 -11.37 2.18 6.65
C ILE A 9 -12.48 2.91 7.42
N GLY A 10 -12.09 3.71 8.39
CA GLY A 10 -13.04 4.59 9.07
C GLY A 10 -13.65 5.59 8.10
N ARG A 11 -14.91 5.96 8.32
CA ARG A 11 -15.63 6.88 7.42
C ARG A 11 -15.00 8.26 7.33
N ASP A 12 -14.28 8.66 8.36
CA ASP A 12 -13.58 9.94 8.42
C ASP A 12 -12.17 9.89 7.83
N ARG A 13 -11.75 8.74 7.27
CA ARG A 13 -10.39 8.54 6.76
C ARG A 13 -10.30 8.50 5.24
N VAL A 14 -11.40 8.68 4.53
CA VAL A 14 -11.44 8.53 3.07
C VAL A 14 -10.43 9.44 2.38
N ASP A 15 -10.50 10.74 2.64
CA ASP A 15 -9.64 11.71 1.95
C ASP A 15 -8.17 11.48 2.28
N ALA A 16 -7.86 11.20 3.54
CA ALA A 16 -6.47 10.91 3.95
C ALA A 16 -5.94 9.64 3.28
N CYS A 17 -6.78 8.60 3.14
CA CYS A 17 -6.39 7.36 2.46
C CYS A 17 -6.17 7.59 0.97
N VAL A 18 -7.06 8.34 0.30
CA VAL A 18 -6.88 8.68 -1.11
C VAL A 18 -5.57 9.43 -1.32
N ARG A 19 -5.26 10.39 -0.44
CA ARG A 19 -4.00 11.12 -0.50
C ARG A 19 -2.80 10.20 -0.30
N PHE A 20 -2.86 9.30 0.68
CA PHE A 20 -1.79 8.35 0.94
C PHE A 20 -1.48 7.49 -0.29
N TRP A 21 -2.50 6.87 -0.88
CA TRP A 21 -2.32 6.04 -2.06
C TRP A 21 -1.85 6.86 -3.26
N GLY A 22 -2.23 8.14 -3.33
CA GLY A 22 -1.73 9.08 -4.33
C GLY A 22 -0.22 9.28 -4.25
N LEU A 23 0.36 9.29 -3.03
CA LEU A 23 1.81 9.38 -2.85
C LEU A 23 2.54 8.15 -3.42
N LEU A 24 1.85 7.04 -3.55
CA LEU A 24 2.37 5.80 -4.14
C LEU A 24 1.97 5.63 -5.61
N GLY A 25 1.41 6.67 -6.22
CA GLY A 25 1.09 6.69 -7.65
C GLY A 25 -0.31 6.20 -8.01
N PHE A 26 -1.17 5.91 -7.03
CA PHE A 26 -2.55 5.51 -7.29
C PHE A 26 -3.42 6.75 -7.46
N GLU A 27 -4.20 6.80 -8.52
CA GLU A 27 -5.07 7.93 -8.83
C GLU A 27 -6.53 7.60 -8.53
N PRO A 28 -7.34 8.59 -8.11
CA PRO A 28 -8.77 8.36 -7.92
C PRO A 28 -9.43 7.83 -9.20
N MET A 29 -10.31 6.89 -9.03
CA MET A 29 -11.08 6.27 -10.10
C MET A 29 -12.53 6.21 -9.68
N VAL A 30 -13.46 6.59 -10.58
CA VAL A 30 -14.88 6.54 -10.28
C VAL A 30 -15.36 5.09 -10.26
N ALA A 31 -15.93 4.66 -9.13
CA ALA A 31 -16.50 3.32 -9.01
C ALA A 31 -17.80 3.23 -9.85
N PRO A 32 -18.22 2.00 -10.25
CA PRO A 32 -19.49 1.82 -10.94
C PRO A 32 -20.67 2.35 -10.11
N PRO A 33 -21.75 2.82 -10.76
CA PRO A 33 -22.87 3.44 -10.03
C PRO A 33 -23.42 2.63 -8.86
N LEU A 34 -23.49 1.31 -8.99
CA LEU A 34 -24.02 0.45 -7.92
C LEU A 34 -23.10 0.32 -6.71
N LEU A 35 -21.81 0.67 -6.86
CA LEU A 35 -20.83 0.53 -5.80
C LEU A 35 -20.34 1.87 -5.23
N ARG A 36 -20.66 2.95 -5.90
CA ARG A 36 -20.12 4.28 -5.62
C ARG A 36 -20.47 4.80 -4.23
N ASP A 37 -21.60 4.36 -3.65
CA ASP A 37 -22.01 4.75 -2.31
C ASP A 37 -21.28 3.97 -1.20
N ARG A 38 -20.68 2.83 -1.54
CA ARG A 38 -20.02 1.97 -0.56
C ARG A 38 -18.51 1.98 -0.66
N PHE A 39 -17.95 2.37 -1.81
CA PHE A 39 -16.52 2.24 -2.09
C PHE A 39 -15.96 3.51 -2.69
N VAL A 40 -14.70 3.76 -2.39
CA VAL A 40 -13.87 4.75 -3.08
C VAL A 40 -12.69 3.99 -3.69
N TRP A 41 -12.49 4.13 -4.98
CA TRP A 41 -11.46 3.39 -5.70
C TRP A 41 -10.29 4.27 -6.09
N VAL A 42 -9.09 3.72 -5.97
CA VAL A 42 -7.88 4.30 -6.53
C VAL A 42 -7.18 3.24 -7.38
N ALA A 43 -6.47 3.65 -8.42
CA ALA A 43 -5.92 2.72 -9.39
C ALA A 43 -4.53 3.16 -9.85
N ARG A 44 -3.70 2.17 -10.16
CA ARG A 44 -2.39 2.37 -10.76
C ARG A 44 -2.07 1.18 -11.65
N GLU A 45 -1.82 1.44 -12.94
CA GLU A 45 -1.39 0.42 -13.90
C GLU A 45 -2.24 -0.86 -13.88
N GLY A 46 -3.55 -0.71 -13.80
CA GLY A 46 -4.48 -1.83 -13.81
C GLY A 46 -4.74 -2.48 -12.46
N THR A 47 -3.95 -2.16 -11.44
CA THR A 47 -4.20 -2.61 -10.06
C THR A 47 -5.03 -1.57 -9.34
N GLN A 48 -5.99 -2.01 -8.53
CA GLN A 48 -6.89 -1.12 -7.81
C GLN A 48 -6.84 -1.39 -6.31
N ILE A 49 -7.04 -0.35 -5.54
CA ILE A 49 -7.33 -0.43 -4.12
C ILE A 49 -8.76 0.06 -3.95
N HIS A 50 -9.60 -0.78 -3.38
CA HIS A 50 -10.99 -0.43 -3.08
C HIS A 50 -11.10 -0.11 -1.60
N LEU A 51 -11.32 1.16 -1.30
CA LEU A 51 -11.50 1.63 0.09
C LEU A 51 -12.97 1.49 0.45
N MET A 52 -13.25 0.79 1.53
CA MET A 52 -14.60 0.56 2.01
C MET A 52 -14.79 1.27 3.35
N PRO A 53 -15.41 2.47 3.35
CA PRO A 53 -15.69 3.18 4.59
C PRO A 53 -16.74 2.42 5.42
N VAL A 54 -16.41 2.17 6.69
CA VAL A 54 -17.29 1.46 7.63
C VAL A 54 -17.16 2.08 9.02
N ASP A 55 -18.13 1.79 9.88
CA ASP A 55 -18.13 2.34 11.24
C ASP A 55 -17.04 1.70 12.12
N GLU A 56 -16.84 0.40 11.98
CA GLU A 56 -15.86 -0.36 12.77
C GLU A 56 -14.96 -1.16 11.84
N PRO A 57 -13.92 -0.53 11.25
CA PRO A 57 -13.05 -1.22 10.32
C PRO A 57 -12.26 -2.33 10.99
N ILE A 58 -12.14 -3.44 10.28
CA ILE A 58 -11.27 -4.56 10.66
C ILE A 58 -9.94 -4.36 9.97
N VAL A 59 -8.88 -4.22 10.75
CA VAL A 59 -7.54 -3.97 10.25
C VAL A 59 -6.62 -5.07 10.76
N PRO A 60 -6.04 -5.89 9.87
CA PRO A 60 -5.09 -6.92 10.29
C PRO A 60 -3.87 -6.32 10.97
N ASP A 61 -3.36 -7.00 11.99
CA ASP A 61 -2.16 -6.55 12.69
C ASP A 61 -0.91 -6.66 11.81
N GLU A 62 -0.72 -7.79 11.15
CA GLU A 62 0.46 -8.03 10.31
C GLU A 62 0.15 -8.23 8.84
N GLY A 63 -1.07 -8.62 8.49
CA GLY A 63 -1.48 -8.72 7.09
C GLY A 63 -1.35 -7.38 6.39
N HIS A 64 -0.84 -7.38 5.16
CA HIS A 64 -0.48 -6.13 4.49
C HIS A 64 -0.55 -6.25 2.98
N VAL A 65 -0.57 -5.09 2.33
CA VAL A 65 -0.46 -4.94 0.88
C VAL A 65 0.98 -4.55 0.60
N ALA A 66 1.61 -5.18 -0.39
CA ALA A 66 2.93 -4.79 -0.85
C ALA A 66 2.83 -4.16 -2.23
N VAL A 67 3.50 -3.02 -2.42
CA VAL A 67 3.54 -2.32 -3.69
C VAL A 67 4.98 -2.14 -4.16
N LEU A 68 5.20 -2.31 -5.45
CA LEU A 68 6.47 -1.99 -6.07
C LEU A 68 6.48 -0.51 -6.44
N SER A 69 7.54 0.18 -6.05
CA SER A 69 7.72 1.59 -6.40
C SER A 69 8.98 1.73 -7.24
N PRO A 70 8.86 1.93 -8.56
CA PRO A 70 10.03 2.12 -9.41
C PRO A 70 10.90 3.29 -8.97
N ASP A 71 10.25 4.33 -8.45
CA ASP A 71 10.94 5.48 -7.87
C ASP A 71 10.90 5.39 -6.35
N TYR A 72 11.57 4.36 -5.81
CA TYR A 72 11.49 3.97 -4.40
C TYR A 72 11.89 5.10 -3.45
N GLU A 73 13.04 5.74 -3.70
CA GLU A 73 13.53 6.79 -2.80
C GLU A 73 12.61 8.02 -2.81
N ALA A 74 12.05 8.37 -3.95
CA ALA A 74 11.10 9.48 -4.05
C ALA A 74 9.80 9.16 -3.30
N ALA A 75 9.32 7.92 -3.39
CA ALA A 75 8.13 7.50 -2.65
C ALA A 75 8.35 7.60 -1.13
N LEU A 76 9.51 7.14 -0.64
CA LEU A 76 9.84 7.25 0.78
C LEU A 76 9.93 8.71 1.22
N ALA A 77 10.57 9.56 0.41
CA ALA A 77 10.71 10.99 0.72
C ALA A 77 9.34 11.66 0.82
N ALA A 78 8.43 11.36 -0.11
CA ALA A 78 7.08 11.91 -0.10
C ALA A 78 6.32 11.49 1.16
N LEU A 79 6.43 10.22 1.55
CA LEU A 79 5.78 9.72 2.77
C LEU A 79 6.34 10.41 4.02
N ARG A 80 7.66 10.55 4.11
CA ARG A 80 8.30 11.25 5.25
C ARG A 80 7.90 12.71 5.31
N ASP A 81 7.82 13.39 4.19
CA ASP A 81 7.41 14.79 4.13
C ASP A 81 5.97 14.98 4.62
N GLU A 82 5.12 13.99 4.46
CA GLU A 82 3.75 14.01 4.98
C GLU A 82 3.67 13.57 6.46
N GLY A 83 4.79 13.21 7.07
CA GLY A 83 4.83 12.84 8.48
C GLY A 83 4.63 11.36 8.78
N PHE A 84 4.65 10.50 7.77
CA PHE A 84 4.52 9.06 8.01
C PHE A 84 5.81 8.47 8.56
N GLU A 85 5.69 7.59 9.55
CA GLU A 85 6.80 6.83 10.09
C GLU A 85 7.04 5.58 9.25
N LEU A 86 8.28 5.40 8.80
CA LEU A 86 8.69 4.23 8.02
C LEU A 86 9.50 3.29 8.89
N GLN A 87 9.20 2.00 8.80
CA GLN A 87 9.92 0.95 9.52
C GLN A 87 10.61 0.03 8.54
N ALA A 88 11.90 -0.22 8.76
CA ALA A 88 12.65 -1.12 7.91
C ALA A 88 12.13 -2.55 8.05
N GLY A 89 12.02 -3.24 6.92
CA GLY A 89 11.75 -4.66 6.92
C GLY A 89 13.00 -5.47 7.24
N SER A 90 12.83 -6.78 7.47
CA SER A 90 13.95 -7.68 7.64
C SER A 90 14.80 -7.74 6.37
N ASN A 91 16.07 -8.08 6.51
CA ASN A 91 16.99 -8.19 5.39
C ASN A 91 16.91 -9.59 4.75
N ALA A 92 15.70 -9.97 4.35
CA ALA A 92 15.41 -11.31 3.84
C ALA A 92 15.86 -11.52 2.39
N TRP A 93 15.98 -10.43 1.62
CA TRP A 93 16.52 -10.48 0.25
C TRP A 93 17.25 -9.17 -0.05
N ASP A 94 17.92 -9.12 -1.19
CA ASP A 94 18.86 -8.03 -1.52
C ASP A 94 18.21 -6.78 -2.10
N ALA A 95 16.98 -6.49 -1.75
CA ALA A 95 16.32 -5.26 -2.17
C ALA A 95 15.73 -4.53 -0.97
N PRO A 96 15.93 -3.22 -0.86
CA PRO A 96 15.37 -2.47 0.26
C PRO A 96 13.85 -2.45 0.22
N ARG A 97 13.24 -2.47 1.40
CA ARG A 97 11.81 -2.35 1.59
C ARG A 97 11.51 -1.68 2.92
N MET A 98 10.39 -0.99 2.98
CA MET A 98 9.93 -0.32 4.18
C MET A 98 8.46 -0.61 4.42
N PHE A 99 8.06 -0.59 5.68
CA PHE A 99 6.66 -0.67 6.07
C PHE A 99 6.16 0.67 6.56
N VAL A 100 4.90 0.94 6.30
CA VAL A 100 4.21 2.15 6.76
C VAL A 100 2.75 1.80 7.07
N ARG A 101 2.15 2.50 8.04
CA ARG A 101 0.71 2.42 8.28
C ARG A 101 0.01 3.54 7.51
N CYS A 102 -0.95 3.19 6.66
CA CYS A 102 -1.77 4.19 5.99
C CYS A 102 -2.70 4.88 7.00
N PRO A 103 -3.37 5.99 6.63
CA PRO A 103 -4.27 6.67 7.56
C PRO A 103 -5.42 5.79 8.08
N GLY A 104 -5.79 4.76 7.34
CA GLY A 104 -6.77 3.76 7.80
C GLY A 104 -6.21 2.71 8.74
N GLY A 105 -4.92 2.76 9.04
CA GLY A 105 -4.25 1.82 9.94
C GLY A 105 -3.70 0.56 9.28
N HIS A 106 -3.98 0.32 8.02
CA HIS A 106 -3.46 -0.86 7.31
C HIS A 106 -1.96 -0.76 7.11
N ARG A 107 -1.29 -1.89 7.32
CA ARG A 107 0.14 -2.01 7.07
C ARG A 107 0.39 -2.11 5.56
N VAL A 108 1.33 -1.34 5.07
CA VAL A 108 1.68 -1.32 3.65
C VAL A 108 3.19 -1.49 3.52
N GLU A 109 3.61 -2.39 2.64
CA GLU A 109 5.02 -2.61 2.34
C GLU A 109 5.38 -1.89 1.04
N ILE A 110 6.41 -1.05 1.08
CA ILE A 110 6.95 -0.37 -0.10
C ILE A 110 8.21 -1.12 -0.51
N MET A 111 8.24 -1.63 -1.72
CA MET A 111 9.32 -2.46 -2.24
C MET A 111 9.99 -1.80 -3.43
N SER A 112 11.32 -1.85 -3.47
CA SER A 112 12.08 -1.37 -4.62
C SER A 112 12.11 -2.37 -5.75
N ALA A 113 12.08 -3.67 -5.44
CA ALA A 113 12.10 -4.77 -6.41
C ALA A 113 11.44 -6.01 -5.80
N PRO A 114 10.88 -6.90 -6.64
CA PRO A 114 10.32 -8.15 -6.14
C PRO A 114 11.42 -9.07 -5.60
N PRO A 115 11.10 -9.91 -4.61
CA PRO A 115 12.04 -10.90 -4.12
C PRO A 115 12.13 -12.09 -5.09
N TYR A 116 13.34 -12.47 -5.46
CA TYR A 116 13.59 -13.64 -6.29
C TYR A 116 14.81 -14.39 -5.78
N PRO A 117 14.81 -15.73 -5.88
CA PRO A 117 16.01 -16.52 -5.56
C PRO A 117 17.14 -16.24 -6.58
N PRO A 118 18.42 -16.52 -6.22
CA PRO A 118 18.80 -17.14 -4.96
C PRO A 118 18.68 -16.17 -3.78
N TRP A 119 18.37 -16.73 -2.61
CA TRP A 119 18.23 -15.93 -1.40
C TRP A 119 19.60 -15.65 -0.77
N PRO A 120 19.76 -14.53 -0.05
CA PRO A 120 20.99 -14.27 0.70
C PRO A 120 21.33 -15.43 1.64
N GLY A 121 22.56 -15.91 1.60
CA GLY A 121 23.01 -17.02 2.42
C GLY A 121 22.73 -18.41 1.86
N GLU A 122 22.06 -18.52 0.74
CA GLU A 122 21.77 -19.80 0.08
C GLU A 122 22.72 -20.06 -1.07
N GLY A 123 22.90 -21.35 -1.36
CA GLY A 123 23.51 -21.80 -2.58
C GLY A 123 24.96 -21.44 -2.72
N GLY A 124 25.62 -21.22 -1.64
CA GLY A 124 27.02 -20.85 -1.65
C GLY A 124 27.88 -21.98 -2.10
N GLY A 125 27.75 -22.70 -2.93
CA GLY A 125 28.54 -23.85 -3.35
C GLY A 125 29.97 -23.75 -3.01
#